data_a32f233c8e42698ee9c30611498d1b36
#
_entry.id   a32f233c8e42698ee9c30611498d1b36
#
_cell.length_a   1.000
_cell.length_b   1.000
_cell.length_c   1.000
_cell.angle_alpha   90.00
_cell.angle_beta   90.00
_cell.angle_gamma   90.00
#
_symmetry.space_group_name_H-M   'P 1'
#
loop_
_entity.id
_entity.type
_entity.pdbx_description
1 polymer ?
#
loop_
_entity_poly.entity_id
_entity_poly.type
_entity_poly.pdbx_seq_one_letter_code
_entity_poly.pdbx_strand_id
1 'polypeptide(L)'
;MIVSSQLPFAPLVLDGSGVRHLYVRDAAACPLPDGCGAVMPEVWTVVSDATVTADMGEGEVLLRSTTALLERLAGRLARERVGLRLYAAGGASFLSRVAIVADAAGLVTGEVFLAPPGDTARRVLCVHCDTLNEAAEADTVRCLGCGTTLFVREHYSRGLGAYMGVGEPEILLQAMEAAARHG
;
A
#
# COMPACT_ATOMS: atom_id res chain seq x y z
N MET A 1 -16.86 15.86 -9.41
CA MET A 1 -16.37 15.17 -8.19
C MET A 1 -14.92 14.84 -8.46
N ILE A 2 -13.97 15.52 -7.82
CA ILE A 2 -12.54 15.24 -7.98
C ILE A 2 -12.29 13.96 -7.20
N VAL A 3 -12.09 12.84 -7.89
CA VAL A 3 -11.66 11.58 -7.27
C VAL A 3 -10.22 11.81 -6.80
N SER A 4 -10.01 11.88 -5.48
CA SER A 4 -8.67 11.99 -4.92
C SER A 4 -7.82 10.82 -5.45
N SER A 5 -6.67 11.14 -6.05
CA SER A 5 -5.71 10.14 -6.51
C SER A 5 -4.90 9.51 -5.36
N GLN A 6 -5.05 10.02 -4.13
CA GLN A 6 -4.38 9.50 -2.95
C GLN A 6 -5.18 8.36 -2.30
N LEU A 7 -4.48 7.46 -1.61
CA LEU A 7 -5.13 6.44 -0.78
C LEU A 7 -5.83 7.12 0.41
N PRO A 8 -7.07 6.70 0.74
CA PRO A 8 -7.83 7.27 1.84
C PRO A 8 -7.36 6.69 3.18
N PHE A 9 -6.28 7.22 3.72
CA PHE A 9 -5.80 6.81 5.04
C PHE A 9 -6.64 7.44 6.15
N ALA A 10 -7.05 6.64 7.14
CA ALA A 10 -7.75 7.09 8.33
C ALA A 10 -7.44 6.16 9.52
N PRO A 11 -7.57 6.63 10.77
CA PRO A 11 -7.56 5.75 11.93
C PRO A 11 -8.55 4.61 11.73
N LEU A 12 -8.14 3.38 12.06
CA LEU A 12 -8.98 2.21 11.85
C LEU A 12 -10.01 2.08 12.98
N VAL A 13 -11.27 2.12 12.60
CA VAL A 13 -12.40 1.85 13.48
C VAL A 13 -13.25 0.75 12.82
N LEU A 14 -13.69 -0.24 13.58
CA LEU A 14 -14.53 -1.30 13.03
C LEU A 14 -15.88 -0.73 12.55
N ASP A 15 -16.19 -0.96 11.29
CA ASP A 15 -17.47 -0.58 10.68
C ASP A 15 -18.54 -1.62 11.03
N GLY A 16 -19.44 -1.25 11.94
CA GLY A 16 -20.54 -2.12 12.39
C GLY A 16 -21.54 -2.54 11.31
N SER A 17 -21.46 -1.97 10.11
CA SER A 17 -22.28 -2.41 8.97
C SER A 17 -21.73 -3.68 8.28
N GLY A 18 -20.46 -4.04 8.59
CA GLY A 18 -19.84 -5.27 8.09
C GLY A 18 -20.38 -6.51 8.80
N VAL A 19 -20.49 -7.62 8.06
CA VAL A 19 -20.85 -8.94 8.60
C VAL A 19 -19.60 -9.73 8.98
N ARG A 20 -18.50 -9.49 8.28
CA ARG A 20 -17.19 -10.11 8.49
C ARG A 20 -16.13 -9.06 8.44
N HIS A 21 -15.11 -9.20 9.31
CA HIS A 21 -14.02 -8.26 9.43
C HIS A 21 -12.70 -9.02 9.30
N LEU A 22 -11.86 -8.58 8.34
CA LEU A 22 -10.52 -9.10 8.12
C LEU A 22 -9.53 -7.97 8.33
N TYR A 23 -8.60 -8.14 9.25
CA TYR A 23 -7.52 -7.20 9.52
C TYR A 23 -6.19 -7.82 9.11
N VAL A 24 -5.45 -7.13 8.25
CA VAL A 24 -4.13 -7.53 7.78
C VAL A 24 -3.07 -6.50 8.20
N ARG A 25 -1.93 -6.96 8.69
CA ARG A 25 -0.84 -6.08 9.13
C ARG A 25 0.54 -6.63 8.76
N ASP A 26 1.47 -5.74 8.49
CA ASP A 26 2.84 -6.11 8.10
C ASP A 26 3.77 -6.31 9.31
N ALA A 27 3.30 -5.94 10.51
CA ALA A 27 4.04 -6.16 11.76
C ALA A 27 3.08 -6.30 12.95
N ALA A 28 3.48 -7.08 13.94
CA ALA A 28 2.73 -7.27 15.18
C ALA A 28 2.55 -5.97 15.99
N ALA A 29 3.47 -5.01 15.81
CA ALA A 29 3.40 -3.68 16.46
C ALA A 29 2.26 -2.80 15.94
N CYS A 30 1.65 -3.10 14.78
CA CYS A 30 0.50 -2.37 14.29
C CYS A 30 -0.72 -2.66 15.19
N PRO A 31 -1.35 -1.63 15.79
CA PRO A 31 -2.46 -1.82 16.72
C PRO A 31 -3.69 -2.38 16.01
N LEU A 32 -4.52 -3.09 16.76
CA LEU A 32 -5.82 -3.51 16.26
C LEU A 32 -6.72 -2.29 16.00
N PRO A 33 -7.70 -2.41 15.10
CA PRO A 33 -8.72 -1.36 14.91
C PRO A 33 -9.47 -1.05 16.21
N ASP A 34 -9.85 0.20 16.40
CA ASP A 34 -10.72 0.57 17.51
C ASP A 34 -12.10 -0.09 17.38
N GLY A 35 -12.72 -0.40 18.51
CA GLY A 35 -14.04 -1.06 18.54
C GLY A 35 -13.98 -2.60 18.56
N CYS A 36 -12.79 -3.21 18.68
CA CYS A 36 -12.61 -4.66 18.83
C CYS A 36 -13.11 -5.21 20.19
N GLY A 37 -14.25 -4.80 20.66
CA GLY A 37 -14.82 -5.30 21.94
C GLY A 37 -15.97 -6.27 21.75
N ALA A 38 -16.87 -5.97 20.82
CA ALA A 38 -18.05 -6.77 20.54
C ALA A 38 -17.87 -7.77 19.37
N VAL A 39 -17.01 -7.42 18.42
CA VAL A 39 -16.67 -8.23 17.24
C VAL A 39 -15.16 -8.23 17.08
N MET A 40 -14.54 -9.39 17.05
CA MET A 40 -13.10 -9.52 16.75
C MET A 40 -12.93 -9.80 15.26
N PRO A 41 -12.08 -9.03 14.56
CA PRO A 41 -11.73 -9.34 13.18
C PRO A 41 -10.88 -10.62 13.12
N GLU A 42 -10.95 -11.33 12.00
CA GLU A 42 -9.90 -12.30 11.64
C GLU A 42 -8.60 -11.51 11.42
N VAL A 43 -7.51 -11.88 12.10
CA VAL A 43 -6.25 -11.11 12.06
C VAL A 43 -5.19 -11.91 11.33
N TRP A 44 -4.52 -11.27 10.35
CA TRP A 44 -3.38 -11.83 9.63
C TRP A 44 -2.17 -10.91 9.78
N THR A 45 -1.08 -11.48 10.26
CA THR A 45 0.14 -10.72 10.56
C THR A 45 1.33 -11.29 9.80
N VAL A 46 2.11 -10.40 9.18
CA VAL A 46 3.44 -10.76 8.68
C VAL A 46 4.42 -10.80 9.84
N VAL A 47 5.13 -11.91 9.97
CA VAL A 47 6.18 -12.12 10.96
C VAL A 47 7.50 -12.40 10.25
N SER A 48 8.45 -11.49 10.38
CA SER A 48 9.78 -11.64 9.76
C SER A 48 10.71 -12.53 10.58
N ASP A 49 10.42 -12.71 11.86
CA ASP A 49 11.28 -13.45 12.81
C ASP A 49 10.47 -14.51 13.57
N ALA A 50 11.01 -15.72 13.67
CA ALA A 50 10.38 -16.85 14.34
C ALA A 50 10.23 -16.67 15.87
N THR A 51 10.84 -15.64 16.44
CA THR A 51 10.82 -15.35 17.89
C THR A 51 9.58 -14.55 18.34
N VAL A 52 8.77 -14.02 17.42
CA VAL A 52 7.65 -13.11 17.71
C VAL A 52 6.35 -13.83 18.12
N THR A 53 6.39 -15.12 18.40
CA THR A 53 5.17 -15.91 18.69
C THR A 53 4.60 -15.77 20.10
N ALA A 54 5.26 -15.04 20.98
CA ALA A 54 4.94 -15.08 22.43
C ALA A 54 3.78 -14.15 22.87
N ASP A 55 3.32 -13.22 22.02
CA ASP A 55 2.37 -12.16 22.41
C ASP A 55 1.19 -12.00 21.45
N MET A 56 0.86 -13.05 20.72
CA MET A 56 -0.16 -13.01 19.66
C MET A 56 -1.45 -13.70 20.10
N GLY A 57 -2.60 -13.07 19.77
CA GLY A 57 -3.92 -13.57 20.14
C GLY A 57 -4.22 -14.96 19.57
N GLU A 58 -5.00 -15.76 20.32
CA GLU A 58 -5.52 -17.04 19.81
C GLU A 58 -6.32 -16.83 18.51
N GLY A 59 -5.97 -17.60 17.47
CA GLY A 59 -6.67 -17.55 16.17
C GLY A 59 -6.08 -16.56 15.16
N GLU A 60 -4.98 -15.89 15.45
CA GLU A 60 -4.28 -15.05 14.49
C GLU A 60 -3.51 -15.89 13.46
N VAL A 61 -3.61 -15.51 12.19
CA VAL A 61 -2.91 -16.17 11.09
C VAL A 61 -1.55 -15.49 10.86
N LEU A 62 -0.48 -16.24 11.07
CA LEU A 62 0.88 -15.75 10.89
C LEU A 62 1.41 -16.13 9.50
N LEU A 63 2.00 -15.14 8.83
CA LEU A 63 2.54 -15.29 7.48
C LEU A 63 4.00 -14.81 7.44
N ARG A 64 4.86 -15.59 6.81
CA ARG A 64 6.32 -15.36 6.83
C ARG A 64 6.78 -14.23 5.91
N SER A 65 5.91 -13.71 5.05
CA SER A 65 6.24 -12.61 4.15
C SER A 65 4.98 -11.86 3.69
N THR A 66 5.17 -10.61 3.31
CA THR A 66 4.13 -9.80 2.66
C THR A 66 3.59 -10.48 1.40
N THR A 67 4.44 -11.12 0.60
CA THR A 67 4.02 -11.84 -0.60
C THR A 67 3.05 -12.97 -0.27
N ALA A 68 3.40 -13.81 0.71
CA ALA A 68 2.52 -14.90 1.15
C ALA A 68 1.18 -14.38 1.70
N LEU A 69 1.19 -13.23 2.43
CA LEU A 69 -0.03 -12.60 2.90
C LEU A 69 -0.91 -12.15 1.73
N LEU A 70 -0.34 -11.46 0.75
CA LEU A 70 -1.10 -10.92 -0.39
C LEU A 70 -1.66 -12.01 -1.29
N GLU A 71 -0.92 -13.09 -1.53
CA GLU A 71 -1.41 -14.27 -2.28
C GLU A 71 -2.60 -14.93 -1.56
N ARG A 72 -2.46 -15.12 -0.24
CA ARG A 72 -3.55 -15.66 0.57
C ARG A 72 -4.74 -14.70 0.59
N LEU A 73 -4.51 -13.39 0.69
CA LEU A 73 -5.56 -12.37 0.66
C LEU A 73 -6.31 -12.42 -0.67
N ALA A 74 -5.62 -12.43 -1.80
CA ALA A 74 -6.24 -12.54 -3.13
C ALA A 74 -7.13 -13.79 -3.23
N GLY A 75 -6.62 -14.96 -2.80
CA GLY A 75 -7.39 -16.21 -2.79
C GLY A 75 -8.57 -16.18 -1.81
N ARG A 76 -8.48 -15.44 -0.71
CA ARG A 76 -9.57 -15.25 0.26
C ARG A 76 -10.67 -14.35 -0.32
N LEU A 77 -10.27 -13.20 -0.88
CA LEU A 77 -11.20 -12.22 -1.45
C LEU A 77 -11.94 -12.76 -2.68
N ALA A 78 -11.29 -13.57 -3.52
CA ALA A 78 -11.91 -14.20 -4.69
C ALA A 78 -13.10 -15.13 -4.32
N ARG A 79 -13.18 -15.60 -3.09
CA ARG A 79 -14.25 -16.47 -2.58
C ARG A 79 -15.19 -15.76 -1.61
N GLU A 80 -14.94 -14.49 -1.35
CA GLU A 80 -15.71 -13.72 -0.38
C GLU A 80 -17.05 -13.27 -0.96
N ARG A 81 -17.97 -13.01 -0.06
CA ARG A 81 -19.30 -12.48 -0.38
C ARG A 81 -19.43 -11.06 0.16
N VAL A 82 -20.41 -10.33 -0.33
CA VAL A 82 -20.76 -8.99 0.16
C VAL A 82 -20.88 -8.97 1.68
N GLY A 83 -20.40 -7.91 2.30
CA GLY A 83 -20.43 -7.69 3.75
C GLY A 83 -19.09 -7.91 4.45
N LEU A 84 -18.00 -8.19 3.72
CA LEU A 84 -16.64 -8.12 4.27
C LEU A 84 -16.22 -6.67 4.45
N ARG A 85 -15.50 -6.39 5.54
CA ARG A 85 -14.73 -5.17 5.74
C ARG A 85 -13.27 -5.55 5.90
N LEU A 86 -12.43 -5.02 5.00
CA LEU A 86 -10.98 -5.23 5.01
C LEU A 86 -10.29 -4.04 5.66
N TYR A 87 -9.50 -4.31 6.68
CA TYR A 87 -8.67 -3.31 7.37
C TYR A 87 -7.21 -3.64 7.15
N ALA A 88 -6.38 -2.62 6.96
CA ALA A 88 -4.94 -2.84 6.81
C ALA A 88 -4.13 -1.77 7.55
N ALA A 89 -3.05 -2.21 8.22
CA ALA A 89 -2.07 -1.33 8.85
C ALA A 89 -0.65 -1.80 8.54
N GLY A 90 0.27 -0.84 8.36
CA GLY A 90 1.66 -1.11 8.03
C GLY A 90 2.34 0.02 7.30
N GLY A 91 3.45 -0.27 6.66
CA GLY A 91 4.18 0.67 5.82
C GLY A 91 3.42 1.04 4.53
N ALA A 92 3.76 2.17 3.94
CA ALA A 92 3.07 2.69 2.76
C ALA A 92 3.11 1.73 1.56
N SER A 93 4.23 1.02 1.36
CA SER A 93 4.35 0.00 0.30
C SER A 93 3.42 -1.19 0.54
N PHE A 94 3.31 -1.66 1.78
CA PHE A 94 2.38 -2.74 2.15
C PHE A 94 0.93 -2.34 1.89
N LEU A 95 0.51 -1.17 2.38
CA LEU A 95 -0.86 -0.65 2.22
C LEU A 95 -1.23 -0.48 0.75
N SER A 96 -0.29 0.02 -0.08
CA SER A 96 -0.48 0.15 -1.51
C SER A 96 -0.75 -1.22 -2.18
N ARG A 97 0.00 -2.24 -1.81
CA ARG A 97 -0.17 -3.61 -2.34
C ARG A 97 -1.48 -4.26 -1.89
N VAL A 98 -1.89 -4.04 -0.63
CA VAL A 98 -3.21 -4.49 -0.14
C VAL A 98 -4.33 -3.82 -0.93
N ALA A 99 -4.23 -2.50 -1.18
CA ALA A 99 -5.22 -1.77 -1.95
C ALA A 99 -5.36 -2.30 -3.38
N ILE A 100 -4.25 -2.68 -4.06
CA ILE A 100 -4.28 -3.31 -5.39
C ILE A 100 -5.06 -4.64 -5.35
N VAL A 101 -4.76 -5.48 -4.36
CA VAL A 101 -5.42 -6.80 -4.23
C VAL A 101 -6.90 -6.63 -3.97
N ALA A 102 -7.29 -5.67 -3.14
CA ALA A 102 -8.68 -5.35 -2.83
C ALA A 102 -9.43 -4.81 -4.05
N ASP A 103 -8.82 -3.90 -4.80
CA ASP A 103 -9.39 -3.33 -6.04
C ASP A 103 -9.57 -4.40 -7.11
N ALA A 104 -8.57 -5.26 -7.32
CA ALA A 104 -8.64 -6.39 -8.26
C ALA A 104 -9.73 -7.41 -7.88
N ALA A 105 -10.06 -7.54 -6.59
CA ALA A 105 -11.15 -8.37 -6.09
C ALA A 105 -12.53 -7.68 -6.15
N GLY A 106 -12.58 -6.41 -6.56
CA GLY A 106 -13.83 -5.63 -6.71
C GLY A 106 -14.35 -4.99 -5.42
N LEU A 107 -13.53 -4.89 -4.36
CA LEU A 107 -13.93 -4.18 -3.15
C LEU A 107 -14.01 -2.66 -3.45
N VAL A 108 -15.07 -2.04 -2.95
CA VAL A 108 -15.31 -0.61 -3.17
C VAL A 108 -14.84 0.25 -1.99
N THR A 109 -14.78 1.57 -2.22
CA THR A 109 -14.54 2.54 -1.15
C THR A 109 -15.63 2.39 -0.06
N GLY A 110 -15.22 2.22 1.19
CA GLY A 110 -16.13 1.90 2.32
C GLY A 110 -16.13 0.41 2.68
N GLU A 111 -15.48 -0.45 1.90
CA GLU A 111 -15.21 -1.85 2.27
C GLU A 111 -13.73 -2.06 2.61
N VAL A 112 -12.87 -1.10 2.26
CA VAL A 112 -11.40 -1.14 2.51
C VAL A 112 -11.00 0.06 3.35
N PHE A 113 -10.40 -0.19 4.49
CA PHE A 113 -9.95 0.80 5.46
C PHE A 113 -8.43 0.67 5.66
N LEU A 114 -7.71 1.73 5.35
CA LEU A 114 -6.25 1.77 5.43
C LEU A 114 -5.82 2.71 6.55
N ALA A 115 -5.02 2.23 7.50
CA ALA A 115 -4.40 3.09 8.51
C ALA A 115 -3.44 4.08 7.85
N PRO A 116 -3.17 5.24 8.48
CA PRO A 116 -2.02 6.05 8.11
C PRO A 116 -0.76 5.17 8.15
N PRO A 117 0.12 5.25 7.13
CA PRO A 117 1.30 4.41 7.09
C PRO A 117 2.25 4.74 8.24
N GLY A 118 2.88 3.70 8.79
CA GLY A 118 3.89 3.83 9.84
C GLY A 118 5.24 4.37 9.36
N ASP A 119 5.42 4.47 8.02
CA ASP A 119 6.60 5.01 7.36
C ASP A 119 6.21 5.90 6.18
N THR A 120 7.18 6.56 5.57
CA THR A 120 7.03 7.40 4.39
C THR A 120 7.46 6.71 3.10
N ALA A 121 7.85 5.43 3.17
CA ALA A 121 8.35 4.67 2.03
C ALA A 121 7.26 4.46 0.98
N ARG A 122 7.44 5.01 -0.21
CA ARG A 122 6.50 4.99 -1.32
C ARG A 122 7.00 4.11 -2.45
N ARG A 123 6.09 3.42 -3.11
CA ARG A 123 6.37 2.79 -4.41
C ARG A 123 6.28 3.85 -5.50
N VAL A 124 7.28 3.94 -6.34
CA VAL A 124 7.39 4.98 -7.38
C VAL A 124 7.61 4.33 -8.74
N LEU A 125 6.65 4.52 -9.65
CA LEU A 125 6.79 4.10 -11.05
C LEU A 125 7.54 5.17 -11.83
N CYS A 126 8.64 4.79 -12.46
CA CYS A 126 9.35 5.65 -13.38
C CYS A 126 8.58 5.76 -14.69
N VAL A 127 8.13 6.97 -15.07
CA VAL A 127 7.45 7.19 -16.37
C VAL A 127 8.37 7.06 -17.58
N HIS A 128 9.68 6.95 -17.36
CA HIS A 128 10.69 6.90 -18.42
C HIS A 128 10.98 5.47 -18.90
N CYS A 129 10.92 4.48 -17.98
CA CYS A 129 11.31 3.10 -18.27
C CYS A 129 10.42 2.07 -17.59
N ASP A 130 9.29 2.49 -17.02
CA ASP A 130 8.30 1.66 -16.31
C ASP A 130 8.85 0.82 -15.16
N THR A 131 10.07 1.13 -14.68
CA THR A 131 10.64 0.47 -13.51
C THR A 131 9.92 0.93 -12.24
N LEU A 132 9.49 -0.03 -11.44
CA LEU A 132 8.91 0.20 -10.14
C LEU A 132 10.02 0.27 -9.09
N ASN A 133 10.17 1.43 -8.46
CA ASN A 133 11.12 1.67 -7.37
C ASN A 133 10.39 1.50 -6.05
N GLU A 134 10.83 0.53 -5.25
CA GLU A 134 10.26 0.26 -3.93
C GLU A 134 10.93 1.17 -2.88
N ALA A 135 10.19 1.50 -1.82
CA ALA A 135 10.70 2.16 -0.63
C ALA A 135 11.40 3.52 -0.85
N ALA A 136 10.86 4.36 -1.74
CA ALA A 136 11.33 5.75 -1.87
C ALA A 136 10.83 6.60 -0.70
N GLU A 137 11.72 7.07 0.15
CA GLU A 137 11.38 7.89 1.34
C GLU A 137 11.40 9.39 1.04
N ALA A 138 12.19 9.82 0.06
CA ALA A 138 12.33 11.22 -0.34
C ALA A 138 11.39 11.60 -1.48
N ASP A 139 11.22 12.91 -1.70
CA ASP A 139 10.47 13.46 -2.83
C ASP A 139 11.21 13.32 -4.17
N THR A 140 12.48 12.97 -4.11
CA THR A 140 13.29 12.60 -5.27
C THR A 140 13.91 11.23 -5.07
N VAL A 141 13.93 10.40 -6.11
CA VAL A 141 14.53 9.06 -6.08
C VAL A 141 15.27 8.80 -7.39
N ARG A 142 16.44 8.17 -7.30
CA ARG A 142 17.15 7.71 -8.49
C ARG A 142 16.53 6.40 -8.97
N CYS A 143 16.08 6.36 -10.22
CA CYS A 143 15.49 5.18 -10.80
C CYS A 143 16.50 4.02 -10.88
N LEU A 144 16.16 2.88 -10.35
CA LEU A 144 17.00 1.67 -10.38
C LEU A 144 17.12 1.07 -11.79
N GLY A 145 16.17 1.36 -12.67
CA GLY A 145 16.18 0.87 -14.05
C GLY A 145 17.02 1.75 -14.99
N CYS A 146 16.67 3.03 -15.15
CA CYS A 146 17.32 3.92 -16.12
C CYS A 146 18.29 4.94 -15.50
N GLY A 147 18.43 4.98 -14.18
CA GLY A 147 19.32 5.91 -13.48
C GLY A 147 18.87 7.38 -13.46
N THR A 148 17.71 7.70 -14.04
CA THR A 148 17.16 9.07 -14.02
C THR A 148 16.77 9.46 -12.61
N THR A 149 17.07 10.69 -12.19
CA THR A 149 16.52 11.27 -10.96
C THR A 149 15.05 11.61 -11.20
N LEU A 150 14.20 11.01 -10.40
CA LEU A 150 12.74 11.15 -10.48
C LEU A 150 12.26 12.06 -9.38
N PHE A 151 11.40 13.00 -9.72
CA PHE A 151 10.59 13.74 -8.78
C PHE A 151 9.27 12.97 -8.55
N VAL A 152 8.97 12.63 -7.30
CA VAL A 152 7.78 11.86 -6.93
C VAL A 152 6.58 12.80 -6.90
N ARG A 153 5.63 12.58 -7.81
CA ARG A 153 4.39 13.34 -7.88
C ARG A 153 3.38 12.84 -6.86
N GLU A 154 2.50 13.72 -6.40
CA GLU A 154 1.38 13.34 -5.53
C GLU A 154 0.35 12.44 -6.23
N HIS A 155 0.44 12.32 -7.55
CA HIS A 155 -0.44 11.46 -8.33
C HIS A 155 -0.14 9.98 -8.04
N TYR A 156 -1.13 9.31 -7.41
CA TYR A 156 -1.09 7.88 -7.10
C TYR A 156 -1.96 7.09 -8.09
N SER A 157 -1.38 6.09 -8.72
CA SER A 157 -2.12 5.14 -9.56
C SER A 157 -2.60 3.96 -8.71
N ARG A 158 -3.90 3.83 -8.51
CA ARG A 158 -4.49 2.71 -7.75
C ARG A 158 -4.21 1.36 -8.42
N GLY A 159 -4.34 1.27 -9.74
CA GLY A 159 -4.12 0.03 -10.47
C GLY A 159 -2.67 -0.45 -10.44
N LEU A 160 -1.69 0.46 -10.31
CA LEU A 160 -0.27 0.14 -10.20
C LEU A 160 0.21 0.12 -8.75
N GLY A 161 -0.58 0.69 -7.83
CA GLY A 161 -0.22 0.85 -6.42
C GLY A 161 1.07 1.64 -6.24
N ALA A 162 1.27 2.69 -7.05
CA ALA A 162 2.50 3.45 -7.07
C ALA A 162 2.24 4.93 -7.36
N TYR A 163 3.10 5.78 -6.84
CA TYR A 163 3.20 7.18 -7.23
C TYR A 163 3.94 7.31 -8.56
N MET A 164 3.65 8.36 -9.31
CA MET A 164 4.34 8.63 -10.58
C MET A 164 5.65 9.36 -10.32
N GLY A 165 6.75 8.80 -10.79
CA GLY A 165 8.07 9.42 -10.77
C GLY A 165 8.41 9.99 -12.15
N VAL A 166 8.55 11.32 -12.24
CA VAL A 166 8.92 12.03 -13.47
C VAL A 166 10.34 12.54 -13.37
N GLY A 167 11.03 12.64 -14.50
CA GLY A 167 12.36 13.27 -14.56
C GLY A 167 12.33 14.71 -14.04
N GLU A 168 13.39 15.14 -13.39
CA GLU A 168 13.49 16.48 -12.81
C GLU A 168 13.31 17.54 -13.91
N PRO A 169 12.43 18.55 -13.72
CA PRO A 169 12.15 19.56 -14.74
C PRO A 169 13.40 20.35 -15.20
N GLU A 170 14.35 20.56 -14.30
CA GLU A 170 15.61 21.26 -14.61
C GLU A 170 16.48 20.50 -15.61
N ILE A 171 16.52 19.15 -15.55
CA ILE A 171 17.26 18.32 -16.50
C ILE A 171 16.64 18.42 -17.90
N LEU A 172 15.31 18.49 -17.98
CA LEU A 172 14.61 18.71 -19.25
C LEU A 172 14.87 20.10 -19.82
N LEU A 173 14.87 21.15 -19.00
CA LEU A 173 15.20 22.51 -19.41
C LEU A 173 16.65 22.62 -19.86
N GLN A 174 17.60 22.06 -19.13
CA GLN A 174 19.02 22.04 -19.51
C GLN A 174 19.27 21.25 -20.80
N ALA A 175 18.57 20.11 -20.99
CA ALA A 175 18.65 19.33 -22.23
C ALA A 175 18.06 20.09 -23.43
N MET A 176 16.97 20.81 -23.25
CA MET A 176 16.36 21.66 -24.28
C MET A 176 17.22 22.84 -24.61
N GLU A 177 17.83 23.51 -23.62
CA GLU A 177 18.79 24.61 -23.83
C GLU A 177 20.07 24.14 -24.48
N ALA A 178 20.58 22.95 -24.15
CA ALA A 178 21.74 22.35 -24.80
C ALA A 178 21.45 22.01 -26.26
N ALA A 179 20.28 21.45 -26.57
CA ALA A 179 19.84 21.16 -27.93
C ALA A 179 19.65 22.42 -28.77
N ALA A 180 19.13 23.50 -28.18
CA ALA A 180 18.96 24.79 -28.86
C ALA A 180 20.28 25.53 -29.17
N ARG A 181 21.38 25.18 -28.47
CA ARG A 181 22.70 25.75 -28.71
C ARG A 181 23.51 25.04 -29.80
N HIS A 182 23.04 23.87 -30.25
CA HIS A 182 23.75 23.05 -31.27
C HIS A 182 22.97 22.91 -32.57
N GLY A 183 21.88 23.66 -32.76
CA GLY A 183 21.14 23.82 -34.00
C GLY A 183 21.19 25.24 -34.54
#